data_8e706f6ca7dbaa48daa2d7a4567867a9
#
_entry.id   8e706f6ca7dbaa48daa2d7a4567867a9
#
_cell.length_a   1.000
_cell.length_b   1.000
_cell.length_c   1.000
_cell.angle_alpha   90.00
_cell.angle_beta   90.00
_cell.angle_gamma   90.00
#
_symmetry.space_group_name_H-M   'P 1'
#
loop_
_entity.id
_entity.type
_entity.pdbx_description
1 polymer ?
#
loop_
_entity_poly.entity_id
_entity_poly.type
_entity_poly.pdbx_seq_one_letter_code
_entity_poly.pdbx_strand_id
1 'polypeptide(L)'
;MRSRSGLSILEKAGAAVVLVAGLLAGAPSAARAAAQQSCDIYAAGGTPCVAAHSTTRALYAAYNGPLYQVRRSSDNATRDVGLLAAGGYADAAAQDTFCAGTTCLITVLYDQSGRGNHLTQAPPGGFPGPAPGGYDNLAIATAAPTMVNGHKAYGVRVTPGTGYRDNVTNGIAKGDQPEGMYAVFDGTHHNGGCCFDYGNAETNSRDNGNGTMEAIYFGDIKVWGYGTGNGPWVMADLENGLFSGVNPGYNPGDPSVSHRYLTAVVKGEPNHWAIRAGNAQSGGLSTYYDGPRPNAPGYNPMKKEGAIILGIGGDNSNGSAGTFYEGVMTAGYPSNATENAVQANIVAAGYTTTGGGADGTLTPGASVSLRATTACCTTRYLRHQNDQVVTSVIGSGSSSLDRSDATWIVRSGLAGGSCVSFESRNYPGDYLRHRNYQLYRQHDDGSALFAADATFCPQAGKSGQGTSFAAANFPDRFLRHYDNTVYLASNGGSHAFDNAASWAADVSWAVGPPWA
;
A
#
# COMPACT_ATOMS: atom_id res chain seq x y z
N MET A 1 -57.16 47.46 -68.23
CA MET A 1 -58.56 47.96 -68.08
C MET A 1 -59.02 47.48 -66.72
N ARG A 2 -59.41 48.46 -65.93
CA ARG A 2 -60.45 48.46 -64.93
C ARG A 2 -60.56 47.26 -63.96
N SER A 3 -60.73 47.36 -62.66
CA SER A 3 -61.09 48.44 -61.74
C SER A 3 -61.51 47.76 -60.41
N ARG A 4 -60.99 48.29 -59.27
CA ARG A 4 -61.76 48.51 -58.02
C ARG A 4 -62.45 47.27 -57.41
N SER A 5 -62.62 47.10 -56.16
CA SER A 5 -62.54 47.83 -54.90
C SER A 5 -62.80 46.82 -53.80
N GLY A 6 -62.18 46.76 -52.70
CA GLY A 6 -62.44 47.51 -51.50
C GLY A 6 -63.53 46.88 -50.65
N LEU A 7 -63.26 46.37 -49.51
CA LEU A 7 -63.89 46.69 -48.24
C LEU A 7 -63.26 45.93 -47.06
N SER A 8 -63.03 46.68 -46.03
CA SER A 8 -62.68 46.29 -44.70
C SER A 8 -63.78 45.56 -43.96
N ILE A 9 -63.49 44.60 -43.11
CA ILE A 9 -64.20 44.39 -41.84
C ILE A 9 -63.20 43.82 -40.78
N LEU A 10 -63.16 44.54 -39.66
CA LEU A 10 -62.61 44.08 -38.38
C LEU A 10 -63.29 42.81 -37.91
N GLU A 11 -62.54 41.84 -37.32
CA GLU A 11 -63.06 41.16 -36.14
C GLU A 11 -61.95 40.38 -35.39
N LYS A 12 -61.86 40.77 -34.15
CA LYS A 12 -61.60 40.03 -32.90
C LYS A 12 -60.42 39.06 -32.78
N ALA A 13 -59.52 39.47 -31.92
CA ALA A 13 -58.54 38.69 -31.24
C ALA A 13 -59.17 37.52 -30.47
N GLY A 14 -58.69 36.29 -30.77
CA GLY A 14 -58.88 35.12 -29.95
C GLY A 14 -57.52 34.55 -29.62
N ALA A 15 -57.06 34.77 -28.41
CA ALA A 15 -55.81 34.20 -27.91
C ALA A 15 -55.99 32.69 -27.66
N ALA A 16 -55.41 31.86 -28.51
CA ALA A 16 -55.23 30.41 -28.25
C ALA A 16 -53.93 30.19 -27.50
N VAL A 17 -54.03 29.89 -26.20
CA VAL A 17 -52.90 29.42 -25.39
C VAL A 17 -52.67 27.99 -25.79
N VAL A 18 -51.56 27.72 -26.54
CA VAL A 18 -51.06 26.39 -26.79
C VAL A 18 -50.15 26.01 -25.62
N LEU A 19 -50.66 25.16 -24.72
CA LEU A 19 -49.83 24.47 -23.71
C LEU A 19 -48.95 23.47 -24.44
N VAL A 20 -47.67 23.81 -24.63
CA VAL A 20 -46.64 22.84 -25.01
C VAL A 20 -46.23 22.08 -23.74
N ALA A 21 -46.82 20.91 -23.53
CA ALA A 21 -46.29 19.93 -22.55
C ALA A 21 -44.95 19.42 -23.05
N GLY A 22 -43.85 19.98 -22.56
CA GLY A 22 -42.51 19.49 -22.79
C GLY A 22 -42.32 18.13 -22.09
N LEU A 23 -42.38 17.04 -22.85
CA LEU A 23 -41.83 15.76 -22.42
C LEU A 23 -40.31 15.91 -22.27
N LEU A 24 -39.83 16.15 -21.04
CA LEU A 24 -38.47 15.92 -20.66
C LEU A 24 -38.22 14.38 -20.68
N ALA A 25 -37.90 13.86 -21.86
CA ALA A 25 -37.28 12.54 -21.95
C ALA A 25 -35.92 12.63 -21.26
N GLY A 26 -35.83 12.20 -20.00
CA GLY A 26 -34.57 11.99 -19.32
C GLY A 26 -33.75 11.03 -20.15
N ALA A 27 -32.65 11.51 -20.74
CA ALA A 27 -31.65 10.63 -21.33
C ALA A 27 -31.20 9.66 -20.24
N PRO A 28 -31.17 8.35 -20.50
CA PRO A 28 -30.62 7.42 -19.54
C PRO A 28 -29.16 7.84 -19.30
N SER A 29 -28.83 8.17 -18.04
CA SER A 29 -27.43 8.35 -17.64
C SER A 29 -26.71 7.07 -18.04
N ALA A 30 -25.78 7.16 -18.99
CA ALA A 30 -24.91 6.06 -19.34
C ALA A 30 -24.25 5.61 -18.03
N ALA A 31 -24.58 4.41 -17.56
CA ALA A 31 -23.91 3.82 -16.42
C ALA A 31 -22.42 3.82 -16.77
N ARG A 32 -21.64 4.60 -16.01
CA ARG A 32 -20.18 4.63 -16.16
C ARG A 32 -19.73 3.19 -15.94
N ALA A 33 -19.15 2.57 -16.96
CA ALA A 33 -18.59 1.23 -16.84
C ALA A 33 -17.67 1.23 -15.60
N ALA A 34 -17.87 0.27 -14.72
CA ALA A 34 -16.99 0.12 -13.55
C ALA A 34 -15.54 0.05 -14.04
N ALA A 35 -14.63 0.77 -13.37
CA ALA A 35 -13.22 0.76 -13.75
C ALA A 35 -12.70 -0.69 -13.65
N GLN A 36 -12.04 -1.19 -14.69
CA GLN A 36 -11.44 -2.52 -14.70
C GLN A 36 -10.45 -2.66 -13.55
N GLN A 37 -10.47 -3.80 -12.87
CA GLN A 37 -9.48 -4.19 -11.88
C GLN A 37 -8.42 -5.11 -12.51
N SER A 38 -7.38 -5.47 -11.76
CA SER A 38 -6.22 -6.22 -12.27
C SER A 38 -6.61 -7.49 -13.04
N CYS A 39 -7.54 -8.31 -12.52
CA CYS A 39 -7.95 -9.54 -13.18
C CYS A 39 -8.89 -9.33 -14.38
N ASP A 40 -9.65 -8.24 -14.42
CA ASP A 40 -10.40 -7.86 -15.62
C ASP A 40 -9.44 -7.50 -16.76
N ILE A 41 -8.33 -6.82 -16.44
CA ILE A 41 -7.28 -6.45 -17.40
C ILE A 41 -6.56 -7.69 -17.92
N TYR A 42 -6.17 -8.62 -17.05
CA TYR A 42 -5.56 -9.89 -17.47
C TYR A 42 -6.51 -10.72 -18.35
N ALA A 43 -7.79 -10.80 -17.99
CA ALA A 43 -8.79 -11.49 -18.80
C ALA A 43 -8.94 -10.85 -20.19
N ALA A 44 -9.01 -9.53 -20.28
CA ALA A 44 -9.03 -8.79 -21.54
C ALA A 44 -7.75 -9.00 -22.37
N GLY A 45 -6.61 -9.21 -21.71
CA GLY A 45 -5.32 -9.53 -22.32
C GLY A 45 -5.15 -11.01 -22.74
N GLY A 46 -6.17 -11.86 -22.56
CA GLY A 46 -6.14 -13.27 -22.94
C GLY A 46 -5.44 -14.20 -21.92
N THR A 47 -5.05 -13.70 -20.74
CA THR A 47 -4.39 -14.46 -19.68
C THR A 47 -5.16 -14.29 -18.35
N PRO A 48 -6.37 -14.89 -18.23
CA PRO A 48 -7.24 -14.68 -17.07
C PRO A 48 -6.59 -15.14 -15.76
N CYS A 49 -6.92 -14.48 -14.65
CA CYS A 49 -6.50 -14.92 -13.31
C CYS A 49 -7.07 -16.29 -12.98
N VAL A 50 -6.23 -17.16 -12.45
CA VAL A 50 -6.59 -18.48 -11.90
C VAL A 50 -6.50 -18.52 -10.38
N ALA A 51 -5.79 -17.56 -9.76
CA ALA A 51 -5.86 -17.23 -8.35
C ALA A 51 -5.73 -15.71 -8.19
N ALA A 52 -6.42 -15.15 -7.21
CA ALA A 52 -6.43 -13.71 -6.96
C ALA A 52 -6.65 -13.43 -5.47
N HIS A 53 -5.60 -13.05 -4.76
CA HIS A 53 -5.59 -12.81 -3.32
C HIS A 53 -5.32 -11.34 -3.01
N SER A 54 -6.11 -10.76 -2.14
CA SER A 54 -5.88 -9.39 -1.65
C SER A 54 -6.54 -9.19 -0.30
N THR A 55 -5.86 -8.48 0.59
CA THR A 55 -6.43 -8.04 1.87
C THR A 55 -6.80 -6.56 1.84
N THR A 56 -6.63 -5.89 0.70
CA THR A 56 -6.77 -4.43 0.59
C THR A 56 -7.89 -3.97 -0.34
N ARG A 57 -8.18 -4.72 -1.42
CA ARG A 57 -9.17 -4.34 -2.43
C ARG A 57 -9.67 -5.52 -3.26
N ALA A 58 -10.72 -5.31 -4.02
CA ALA A 58 -11.15 -6.22 -5.08
C ALA A 58 -10.16 -6.22 -6.25
N LEU A 59 -9.95 -7.39 -6.86
CA LEU A 59 -9.13 -7.60 -8.06
C LEU A 59 -9.97 -7.84 -9.33
N TYR A 60 -11.29 -7.86 -9.17
CA TYR A 60 -12.30 -7.80 -10.23
C TYR A 60 -13.31 -6.70 -9.94
N ALA A 61 -13.74 -5.97 -10.95
CA ALA A 61 -14.73 -4.90 -10.79
C ALA A 61 -16.09 -5.39 -10.25
N ALA A 62 -16.47 -6.61 -10.56
CA ALA A 62 -17.72 -7.21 -10.12
C ALA A 62 -17.61 -7.98 -8.78
N TYR A 63 -16.42 -8.14 -8.22
CA TYR A 63 -16.24 -8.92 -7.00
C TYR A 63 -16.91 -8.23 -5.79
N ASN A 64 -17.65 -9.01 -5.02
CA ASN A 64 -18.35 -8.54 -3.81
C ASN A 64 -18.30 -9.59 -2.68
N GLY A 65 -17.33 -10.50 -2.73
CA GLY A 65 -17.10 -11.53 -1.71
C GLY A 65 -16.16 -11.06 -0.60
N PRO A 66 -15.86 -11.96 0.37
CA PRO A 66 -14.86 -11.70 1.40
C PRO A 66 -13.46 -11.67 0.81
N LEU A 67 -12.61 -10.81 1.36
CA LEU A 67 -11.19 -10.73 1.01
C LEU A 67 -10.35 -11.70 1.87
N TYR A 68 -10.60 -11.72 3.17
CA TYR A 68 -9.91 -12.58 4.14
C TYR A 68 -10.77 -12.83 5.37
N GLN A 69 -10.38 -13.83 6.17
CA GLN A 69 -11.01 -14.15 7.45
C GLN A 69 -10.05 -13.84 8.59
N VAL A 70 -10.58 -13.30 9.67
CA VAL A 70 -9.85 -13.12 10.94
C VAL A 70 -10.47 -13.94 12.06
N ARG A 71 -9.63 -14.39 13.00
CA ARG A 71 -10.02 -15.12 14.20
C ARG A 71 -9.51 -14.42 15.45
N ARG A 72 -10.38 -14.15 16.40
CA ARG A 72 -10.00 -13.58 17.71
C ARG A 72 -9.31 -14.61 18.60
N SER A 73 -8.21 -14.21 19.24
CA SER A 73 -7.47 -15.06 20.17
C SER A 73 -8.21 -15.26 21.51
N SER A 74 -9.15 -14.37 21.86
CA SER A 74 -9.88 -14.42 23.15
C SER A 74 -10.92 -15.54 23.24
N ASP A 75 -11.59 -15.87 22.12
CA ASP A 75 -12.73 -16.80 22.09
C ASP A 75 -12.79 -17.68 20.84
N ASN A 76 -11.78 -17.57 19.95
CA ASN A 76 -11.70 -18.25 18.66
C ASN A 76 -12.86 -17.93 17.68
N ALA A 77 -13.67 -16.92 17.95
CA ALA A 77 -14.68 -16.47 16.98
C ALA A 77 -14.01 -15.97 15.70
N THR A 78 -14.65 -16.22 14.56
CA THR A 78 -14.17 -15.82 13.24
C THR A 78 -15.07 -14.77 12.60
N ARG A 79 -14.49 -13.94 11.72
CA ARG A 79 -15.21 -12.98 10.91
C ARG A 79 -14.56 -12.83 9.55
N ASP A 80 -15.38 -12.89 8.52
CA ASP A 80 -14.97 -12.53 7.17
C ASP A 80 -14.91 -11.00 7.03
N VAL A 81 -13.83 -10.50 6.46
CA VAL A 81 -13.65 -9.10 6.10
C VAL A 81 -13.89 -8.96 4.60
N GLY A 82 -14.94 -8.25 4.24
CA GLY A 82 -15.35 -8.03 2.86
C GLY A 82 -14.95 -6.66 2.34
N LEU A 83 -15.75 -6.15 1.43
CA LEU A 83 -15.54 -4.88 0.75
C LEU A 83 -16.54 -3.82 1.24
N LEU A 84 -16.14 -2.55 1.17
CA LEU A 84 -17.04 -1.41 1.38
C LEU A 84 -18.12 -1.32 0.29
N ALA A 85 -17.80 -1.75 -0.94
CA ALA A 85 -18.69 -1.87 -2.08
C ALA A 85 -18.11 -2.86 -3.09
N ALA A 86 -18.93 -3.40 -3.98
CA ALA A 86 -18.47 -4.28 -5.07
C ALA A 86 -17.35 -3.62 -5.89
N GLY A 87 -16.28 -4.36 -6.16
CA GLY A 87 -15.10 -3.86 -6.88
C GLY A 87 -14.25 -2.84 -6.11
N GLY A 88 -14.57 -2.58 -4.83
CA GLY A 88 -13.98 -1.53 -4.00
C GLY A 88 -12.86 -2.03 -3.07
N TYR A 89 -12.76 -1.37 -1.92
CA TYR A 89 -11.70 -1.52 -0.93
C TYR A 89 -12.17 -2.30 0.28
N ALA A 90 -11.24 -2.86 1.06
CA ALA A 90 -11.52 -3.63 2.27
C ALA A 90 -12.30 -2.82 3.31
N ASP A 91 -13.25 -3.45 3.98
CA ASP A 91 -13.94 -2.91 5.17
C ASP A 91 -13.09 -3.17 6.43
N ALA A 92 -11.99 -2.40 6.57
CA ALA A 92 -11.11 -2.50 7.72
C ALA A 92 -11.82 -2.12 9.04
N ALA A 93 -12.87 -1.29 8.99
CA ALA A 93 -13.62 -0.90 10.19
C ALA A 93 -14.37 -2.10 10.80
N ALA A 94 -14.85 -3.03 9.98
CA ALA A 94 -15.43 -4.28 10.43
C ALA A 94 -14.42 -5.15 11.18
N GLN A 95 -13.16 -5.22 10.71
CA GLN A 95 -12.07 -5.88 11.44
C GLN A 95 -11.75 -5.16 12.74
N ASP A 96 -11.55 -3.84 12.70
CA ASP A 96 -11.19 -3.05 13.88
C ASP A 96 -12.22 -3.23 15.01
N THR A 97 -13.51 -3.19 14.67
CA THR A 97 -14.60 -3.39 15.61
C THR A 97 -14.61 -4.81 16.17
N PHE A 98 -14.44 -5.81 15.30
CA PHE A 98 -14.47 -7.22 15.71
C PHE A 98 -13.26 -7.58 16.58
N CYS A 99 -12.09 -7.02 16.30
CA CYS A 99 -10.84 -7.31 16.99
C CYS A 99 -10.56 -6.37 18.18
N ALA A 100 -11.49 -5.50 18.53
CA ALA A 100 -11.31 -4.57 19.66
C ALA A 100 -11.03 -5.32 20.98
N GLY A 101 -9.94 -4.94 21.66
CA GLY A 101 -9.55 -5.52 22.95
C GLY A 101 -8.91 -6.91 22.89
N THR A 102 -8.65 -7.46 21.70
CA THR A 102 -8.01 -8.77 21.54
C THR A 102 -7.09 -8.78 20.30
N THR A 103 -6.18 -9.75 20.24
CA THR A 103 -5.42 -10.04 19.03
C THR A 103 -6.28 -10.83 18.05
N CYS A 104 -6.26 -10.44 16.77
CA CYS A 104 -6.82 -11.24 15.68
C CYS A 104 -5.70 -11.78 14.79
N LEU A 105 -5.91 -12.99 14.30
CA LEU A 105 -5.03 -13.67 13.34
C LEU A 105 -5.78 -13.85 12.01
N ILE A 106 -5.09 -13.68 10.89
CA ILE A 106 -5.65 -13.94 9.56
C ILE A 106 -5.66 -15.46 9.36
N THR A 107 -6.83 -16.07 9.18
CA THR A 107 -6.98 -17.53 9.04
C THR A 107 -7.13 -18.00 7.61
N VAL A 108 -7.70 -17.16 6.73
CA VAL A 108 -7.92 -17.46 5.32
C VAL A 108 -7.68 -16.19 4.51
N LEU A 109 -6.96 -16.30 3.38
CA LEU A 109 -7.00 -15.32 2.30
C LEU A 109 -7.87 -15.92 1.18
N TYR A 110 -8.99 -15.27 0.89
CA TYR A 110 -9.94 -15.77 -0.09
C TYR A 110 -9.45 -15.51 -1.52
N ASP A 111 -9.60 -16.53 -2.36
CA ASP A 111 -9.40 -16.40 -3.81
C ASP A 111 -10.61 -15.72 -4.45
N GLN A 112 -10.37 -14.62 -5.13
CA GLN A 112 -11.40 -13.85 -5.83
C GLN A 112 -11.69 -14.37 -7.24
N SER A 113 -10.89 -15.34 -7.77
CA SER A 113 -11.06 -15.86 -9.14
C SER A 113 -12.30 -16.77 -9.31
N GLY A 114 -12.91 -17.16 -8.19
CA GLY A 114 -14.03 -18.11 -8.18
C GLY A 114 -13.62 -19.58 -8.34
N ARG A 115 -12.31 -19.88 -8.30
CA ARG A 115 -11.78 -21.25 -8.41
C ARG A 115 -11.60 -21.96 -7.08
N GLY A 116 -11.70 -21.23 -5.95
CA GLY A 116 -11.59 -21.74 -4.60
C GLY A 116 -10.16 -21.98 -4.12
N ASN A 117 -9.17 -21.37 -4.76
CA ASN A 117 -7.75 -21.45 -4.42
C ASN A 117 -7.44 -20.58 -3.18
N HIS A 118 -8.09 -20.86 -2.06
CA HIS A 118 -7.93 -20.08 -0.82
C HIS A 118 -6.64 -20.43 -0.10
N LEU A 119 -5.90 -19.41 0.34
CA LEU A 119 -4.72 -19.64 1.15
C LEU A 119 -5.12 -19.76 2.63
N THR A 120 -4.68 -20.85 3.26
CA THR A 120 -4.89 -21.16 4.68
C THR A 120 -3.55 -21.36 5.38
N GLN A 121 -3.57 -21.55 6.69
CA GLN A 121 -2.36 -21.82 7.48
C GLN A 121 -1.54 -22.96 6.85
N ALA A 122 -0.24 -22.69 6.58
CA ALA A 122 0.61 -23.70 5.95
C ALA A 122 0.80 -24.92 6.86
N PRO A 123 0.55 -26.14 6.35
CA PRO A 123 0.80 -27.38 7.08
C PRO A 123 2.30 -27.69 7.14
N PRO A 124 2.74 -28.57 8.06
CA PRO A 124 4.13 -29.01 8.14
C PRO A 124 4.59 -29.62 6.80
N GLY A 125 5.84 -29.32 6.42
CA GLY A 125 6.46 -29.80 5.19
C GLY A 125 7.88 -30.31 5.41
N GLY A 126 8.81 -29.93 4.55
CA GLY A 126 10.25 -30.14 4.72
C GLY A 126 10.76 -29.44 5.98
N PHE A 127 10.23 -28.26 6.25
CA PHE A 127 10.48 -27.51 7.48
C PHE A 127 9.18 -27.38 8.28
N PRO A 128 9.16 -27.80 9.56
CA PRO A 128 8.00 -27.59 10.41
C PRO A 128 7.92 -26.15 10.88
N GLY A 129 6.70 -25.62 10.99
CA GLY A 129 6.43 -24.33 11.59
C GLY A 129 6.33 -24.38 13.12
N PRO A 130 6.31 -23.23 13.80
CA PRO A 130 6.30 -23.12 15.26
C PRO A 130 4.93 -23.35 15.92
N ALA A 131 3.84 -23.38 15.15
CA ALA A 131 2.52 -23.61 15.70
C ALA A 131 2.25 -25.09 16.01
N PRO A 132 1.26 -25.42 16.87
CA PRO A 132 0.96 -26.80 17.24
C PRO A 132 0.76 -27.70 16.00
N GLY A 133 1.33 -28.90 16.05
CA GLY A 133 1.30 -29.87 14.94
C GLY A 133 2.29 -29.57 13.81
N GLY A 134 3.21 -28.60 14.02
CA GLY A 134 4.22 -28.24 13.01
C GLY A 134 3.68 -27.32 11.92
N TYR A 135 2.48 -26.74 12.10
CA TYR A 135 1.95 -25.71 11.23
C TYR A 135 2.75 -24.41 11.37
N ASP A 136 2.75 -23.58 10.35
CA ASP A 136 3.27 -22.21 10.46
C ASP A 136 2.32 -21.34 11.31
N ASN A 137 2.84 -20.22 11.81
CA ASN A 137 2.01 -19.23 12.48
C ASN A 137 1.09 -18.52 11.47
N LEU A 138 -0.05 -18.06 11.97
CA LEU A 138 -0.91 -17.11 11.26
C LEU A 138 -0.43 -15.68 11.49
N ALA A 139 -0.54 -14.82 10.50
CA ALA A 139 -0.20 -13.41 10.60
C ALA A 139 -1.17 -12.65 11.53
N ILE A 140 -0.63 -11.71 12.32
CA ILE A 140 -1.44 -10.80 13.14
C ILE A 140 -2.16 -9.82 12.22
N ALA A 141 -3.49 -9.78 12.27
CA ALA A 141 -4.33 -9.06 11.33
C ALA A 141 -4.13 -7.53 11.31
N THR A 142 -3.61 -6.96 12.40
CA THR A 142 -3.36 -5.51 12.52
C THR A 142 -1.89 -5.11 12.33
N ALA A 143 -1.00 -6.07 12.03
CA ALA A 143 0.45 -5.84 12.04
C ALA A 143 0.99 -5.06 10.82
N ALA A 144 0.22 -4.95 9.75
CA ALA A 144 0.62 -4.23 8.53
C ALA A 144 -0.46 -3.24 8.07
N PRO A 145 -0.74 -2.18 8.83
CA PRO A 145 -1.71 -1.18 8.43
C PRO A 145 -1.24 -0.41 7.20
N THR A 146 -2.16 -0.15 6.28
CA THR A 146 -1.94 0.60 5.04
C THR A 146 -3.18 1.42 4.68
N MET A 147 -3.04 2.32 3.71
CA MET A 147 -4.15 3.02 3.08
C MET A 147 -4.17 2.68 1.59
N VAL A 148 -5.34 2.54 1.02
CA VAL A 148 -5.54 2.34 -0.42
C VAL A 148 -6.65 3.27 -0.87
N ASN A 149 -6.32 4.25 -1.73
CA ASN A 149 -7.22 5.32 -2.14
C ASN A 149 -7.93 6.02 -0.95
N GLY A 150 -7.19 6.32 0.11
CA GLY A 150 -7.75 6.95 1.31
C GLY A 150 -8.53 6.02 2.24
N HIS A 151 -8.74 4.75 1.89
CA HIS A 151 -9.39 3.76 2.75
C HIS A 151 -8.34 2.96 3.54
N LYS A 152 -8.57 2.83 4.85
CA LYS A 152 -7.75 1.97 5.70
C LYS A 152 -7.86 0.51 5.26
N ALA A 153 -6.74 -0.17 5.23
CA ALA A 153 -6.65 -1.60 4.97
C ALA A 153 -5.48 -2.21 5.77
N TYR A 154 -5.33 -3.52 5.70
CA TYR A 154 -4.24 -4.23 6.35
C TYR A 154 -3.61 -5.22 5.36
N GLY A 155 -2.28 -5.31 5.36
CA GLY A 155 -1.54 -6.35 4.67
C GLY A 155 -1.33 -7.59 5.52
N VAL A 156 -0.77 -8.62 4.93
CA VAL A 156 -0.32 -9.85 5.60
C VAL A 156 1.14 -9.68 5.98
N ARG A 157 1.42 -9.42 7.25
CA ARG A 157 2.79 -9.32 7.76
C ARG A 157 3.33 -10.71 8.09
N VAL A 158 4.25 -11.17 7.29
CA VAL A 158 5.01 -12.41 7.49
C VAL A 158 6.23 -12.12 8.34
N THR A 159 6.42 -12.93 9.38
CA THR A 159 7.63 -13.00 10.20
C THR A 159 8.16 -14.43 10.16
N PRO A 160 9.43 -14.72 10.48
CA PRO A 160 9.93 -16.08 10.51
C PRO A 160 8.97 -17.04 11.23
N GLY A 161 8.64 -18.15 10.57
CA GLY A 161 7.67 -19.13 11.03
C GLY A 161 6.22 -18.82 10.69
N THR A 162 5.93 -17.82 9.84
CA THR A 162 4.57 -17.47 9.40
C THR A 162 4.40 -17.81 7.92
N GLY A 163 3.33 -18.55 7.56
CA GLY A 163 3.09 -18.93 6.17
C GLY A 163 1.68 -19.39 5.86
N TYR A 164 1.32 -19.28 4.58
CA TYR A 164 0.02 -19.69 4.03
C TYR A 164 0.22 -20.56 2.80
N ARG A 165 -0.70 -21.51 2.60
CA ARG A 165 -0.58 -22.47 1.51
C ARG A 165 -1.93 -23.03 1.07
N ASP A 166 -2.03 -23.41 -0.20
CA ASP A 166 -3.05 -24.28 -0.76
C ASP A 166 -2.38 -25.36 -1.61
N ASN A 167 -2.45 -26.62 -1.15
CA ASN A 167 -1.87 -27.78 -1.86
C ASN A 167 -2.85 -28.45 -2.82
N VAL A 168 -4.13 -28.00 -2.84
CA VAL A 168 -5.19 -28.62 -3.66
C VAL A 168 -5.88 -27.55 -4.49
N THR A 169 -5.22 -27.14 -5.57
CA THR A 169 -5.64 -26.01 -6.39
C THR A 169 -6.42 -26.40 -7.63
N ASN A 170 -7.06 -25.41 -8.24
CA ASN A 170 -7.82 -25.56 -9.48
C ASN A 170 -7.34 -24.58 -10.56
N GLY A 171 -6.76 -25.11 -11.65
CA GLY A 171 -6.37 -24.31 -12.82
C GLY A 171 -5.01 -23.62 -12.73
N ILE A 172 -4.22 -23.89 -11.68
CA ILE A 172 -2.83 -23.45 -11.58
C ILE A 172 -1.96 -24.26 -12.55
N ALA A 173 -0.98 -23.61 -13.15
CA ALA A 173 -0.08 -24.22 -14.13
C ALA A 173 0.70 -25.40 -13.54
N LYS A 174 0.88 -26.46 -14.36
CA LYS A 174 1.65 -27.66 -13.99
C LYS A 174 2.65 -28.01 -15.10
N GLY A 175 3.74 -28.66 -14.70
CA GLY A 175 4.82 -28.97 -15.62
C GLY A 175 5.41 -27.71 -16.24
N ASP A 176 5.53 -27.69 -17.57
CA ASP A 176 6.09 -26.55 -18.31
C ASP A 176 5.01 -25.62 -18.89
N GLN A 177 3.76 -25.68 -18.36
CA GLN A 177 2.69 -24.80 -18.80
C GLN A 177 3.02 -23.33 -18.54
N PRO A 178 2.65 -22.41 -19.45
CA PRO A 178 2.89 -20.98 -19.23
C PRO A 178 2.03 -20.42 -18.11
N GLU A 179 2.62 -19.52 -17.31
CA GLU A 179 1.93 -18.77 -16.28
C GLU A 179 2.56 -17.37 -16.09
N GLY A 180 1.86 -16.50 -15.41
CA GLY A 180 2.38 -15.25 -14.92
C GLY A 180 1.84 -14.96 -13.53
N MET A 181 2.54 -14.17 -12.78
CA MET A 181 2.11 -13.74 -11.46
C MET A 181 2.62 -12.35 -11.13
N TYR A 182 1.85 -11.60 -10.37
CA TYR A 182 2.35 -10.41 -9.70
C TYR A 182 1.98 -10.43 -8.22
N ALA A 183 2.74 -9.67 -7.44
CA ALA A 183 2.37 -9.32 -6.08
C ALA A 183 2.74 -7.87 -5.76
N VAL A 184 1.98 -7.25 -4.84
CA VAL A 184 2.34 -5.97 -4.23
C VAL A 184 2.85 -6.24 -2.82
N PHE A 185 4.11 -5.89 -2.59
CA PHE A 185 4.84 -6.10 -1.34
C PHE A 185 5.22 -4.78 -0.66
N ASP A 186 5.56 -4.87 0.63
CA ASP A 186 6.33 -3.84 1.32
C ASP A 186 7.82 -4.00 0.98
N GLY A 187 8.35 -3.17 0.11
CA GLY A 187 9.75 -3.25 -0.28
C GLY A 187 10.75 -2.80 0.79
N THR A 188 10.25 -2.41 1.98
CA THR A 188 11.08 -2.06 3.14
C THR A 188 11.04 -3.09 4.27
N HIS A 189 10.21 -4.13 4.13
CA HIS A 189 10.10 -5.23 5.08
C HIS A 189 10.57 -6.53 4.45
N HIS A 190 11.80 -6.92 4.73
CA HIS A 190 12.49 -8.09 4.21
C HIS A 190 13.58 -8.55 5.19
N ASN A 191 14.13 -9.71 4.98
CA ASN A 191 15.35 -10.23 5.63
C ASN A 191 16.10 -11.18 4.68
N GLY A 192 17.27 -11.65 5.09
CA GLY A 192 18.07 -12.66 4.39
C GLY A 192 17.67 -14.10 4.67
N GLY A 193 16.44 -14.35 5.10
CA GLY A 193 15.90 -15.70 5.28
C GLY A 193 15.27 -16.26 4.00
N CYS A 194 15.10 -17.57 3.92
CA CYS A 194 14.35 -18.24 2.86
C CYS A 194 13.03 -18.78 3.41
N CYS A 195 11.91 -18.63 2.65
CA CYS A 195 11.75 -17.80 1.51
C CYS A 195 10.49 -16.97 1.69
N PHE A 196 10.50 -15.69 1.29
CA PHE A 196 9.28 -14.89 1.24
C PHE A 196 8.75 -14.93 -0.20
N ASP A 197 7.98 -15.97 -0.49
CA ASP A 197 7.49 -16.26 -1.82
C ASP A 197 5.99 -16.04 -1.96
N TYR A 198 5.56 -15.79 -3.20
CA TYR A 198 4.18 -15.87 -3.63
C TYR A 198 4.14 -16.50 -5.03
N GLY A 199 3.50 -17.65 -5.17
CA GLY A 199 3.39 -18.31 -6.49
C GLY A 199 3.19 -19.82 -6.41
N ASN A 200 3.58 -20.49 -7.50
CA ASN A 200 3.42 -21.92 -7.73
C ASN A 200 4.48 -22.72 -6.97
N ALA A 201 4.07 -23.79 -6.33
CA ALA A 201 4.95 -24.63 -5.50
C ALA A 201 4.58 -26.12 -5.54
N GLU A 202 5.34 -26.93 -4.79
CA GLU A 202 5.12 -28.35 -4.60
C GLU A 202 3.82 -28.63 -3.85
N THR A 203 3.09 -29.68 -4.26
CA THR A 203 1.80 -30.03 -3.65
C THR A 203 1.91 -30.79 -2.33
N ASN A 204 3.10 -31.23 -1.94
CA ASN A 204 3.37 -32.00 -0.74
C ASN A 204 4.15 -31.23 0.34
N SER A 205 4.44 -29.93 0.11
CA SER A 205 5.22 -29.08 1.00
C SER A 205 6.66 -29.58 1.22
N ARG A 206 7.28 -30.19 0.22
CA ARG A 206 8.64 -30.75 0.27
C ARG A 206 9.36 -30.47 -1.02
N ASP A 207 10.67 -30.34 -0.91
CA ASP A 207 11.57 -30.30 -2.08
C ASP A 207 11.39 -31.56 -2.94
N ASN A 208 10.90 -31.40 -4.15
CA ASN A 208 10.73 -32.44 -5.15
C ASN A 208 11.75 -32.33 -6.31
N GLY A 209 12.72 -31.44 -6.16
CA GLY A 209 13.86 -31.24 -7.06
C GLY A 209 13.72 -30.01 -7.95
N ASN A 210 14.77 -29.74 -8.70
CA ASN A 210 14.91 -28.53 -9.52
C ASN A 210 13.73 -28.33 -10.48
N GLY A 211 13.19 -27.14 -10.51
CA GLY A 211 12.13 -26.71 -11.43
C GLY A 211 10.71 -27.17 -11.06
N THR A 212 10.47 -27.62 -9.83
CA THR A 212 9.14 -28.08 -9.38
C THR A 212 8.25 -26.95 -8.88
N MET A 213 8.79 -25.74 -8.71
CA MET A 213 8.05 -24.53 -8.40
C MET A 213 8.40 -23.36 -9.34
N GLU A 214 7.58 -22.33 -9.36
CA GLU A 214 7.86 -21.01 -9.95
C GLU A 214 7.11 -19.96 -9.14
N ALA A 215 7.82 -19.21 -8.30
CA ALA A 215 7.25 -18.20 -7.44
C ALA A 215 8.05 -16.91 -7.47
N ILE A 216 7.40 -15.79 -7.14
CA ILE A 216 8.10 -14.53 -6.87
C ILE A 216 8.77 -14.66 -5.51
N TYR A 217 10.09 -14.54 -5.46
CA TYR A 217 10.85 -14.33 -4.24
C TYR A 217 11.14 -12.84 -4.06
N PHE A 218 11.05 -12.35 -2.82
CA PHE A 218 11.49 -11.02 -2.44
C PHE A 218 12.29 -11.04 -1.14
N GLY A 219 13.56 -10.61 -1.17
CA GLY A 219 14.45 -10.58 -0.02
C GLY A 219 15.89 -10.25 -0.40
N ASP A 220 16.81 -10.39 0.55
CA ASP A 220 18.23 -10.04 0.38
C ASP A 220 19.20 -11.21 0.61
N ILE A 221 18.71 -12.45 0.53
CA ILE A 221 19.56 -13.66 0.61
C ILE A 221 20.49 -13.75 -0.60
N LYS A 222 21.74 -14.18 -0.36
CA LYS A 222 22.80 -14.34 -1.39
C LYS A 222 23.35 -15.76 -1.49
N VAL A 223 22.66 -16.73 -0.93
CA VAL A 223 23.15 -18.13 -0.94
C VAL A 223 23.05 -18.75 -2.34
N TRP A 224 22.06 -18.32 -3.12
CA TRP A 224 21.83 -18.72 -4.51
C TRP A 224 22.08 -17.54 -5.45
N GLY A 225 21.20 -17.29 -6.41
CA GLY A 225 21.29 -16.14 -7.30
C GLY A 225 21.09 -14.79 -6.57
N TYR A 226 21.66 -13.73 -7.15
CA TYR A 226 21.50 -12.36 -6.66
C TYR A 226 21.76 -11.35 -7.78
N GLY A 227 21.28 -10.13 -7.56
CA GLY A 227 21.42 -9.01 -8.48
C GLY A 227 22.44 -7.96 -8.03
N THR A 228 22.33 -6.75 -8.60
CA THR A 228 23.21 -5.61 -8.29
C THR A 228 22.82 -4.95 -6.98
N GLY A 229 23.82 -4.52 -6.21
CA GLY A 229 23.66 -3.84 -4.91
C GLY A 229 23.63 -4.83 -3.74
N ASN A 230 22.94 -4.45 -2.68
CA ASN A 230 22.88 -5.22 -1.44
C ASN A 230 21.52 -5.93 -1.23
N GLY A 231 20.64 -5.89 -2.23
CA GLY A 231 19.25 -6.33 -2.09
C GLY A 231 18.38 -5.27 -1.37
N PRO A 232 17.13 -5.55 -1.11
CA PRO A 232 16.44 -6.75 -1.56
C PRO A 232 16.25 -6.79 -3.08
N TRP A 233 16.07 -7.99 -3.63
CA TRP A 233 15.81 -8.23 -5.05
C TRP A 233 14.46 -8.90 -5.28
N VAL A 234 13.90 -8.72 -6.48
CA VAL A 234 12.81 -9.54 -7.00
C VAL A 234 13.41 -10.65 -7.83
N MET A 235 13.30 -11.88 -7.37
CA MET A 235 13.83 -13.06 -8.05
C MET A 235 12.73 -14.09 -8.28
N ALA A 236 13.00 -15.12 -9.05
CA ALA A 236 12.16 -16.31 -9.13
C ALA A 236 12.74 -17.41 -8.24
N ASP A 237 11.92 -17.97 -7.35
CA ASP A 237 12.20 -19.26 -6.72
C ASP A 237 11.68 -20.37 -7.64
N LEU A 238 12.61 -21.23 -8.07
CA LEU A 238 12.32 -22.32 -9.00
C LEU A 238 12.57 -23.70 -8.38
N GLU A 239 12.64 -23.77 -7.06
CA GLU A 239 13.10 -24.86 -6.20
C GLU A 239 14.61 -25.17 -6.38
N ASN A 240 15.31 -25.31 -5.28
CA ASN A 240 16.77 -25.49 -5.23
C ASN A 240 17.57 -24.37 -5.92
N GLY A 241 16.97 -23.19 -6.06
CA GLY A 241 17.63 -22.02 -6.61
C GLY A 241 16.74 -20.81 -6.70
N LEU A 242 17.23 -19.68 -6.21
CA LEU A 242 16.68 -18.35 -6.43
C LEU A 242 17.40 -17.74 -7.62
N PHE A 243 16.65 -17.32 -8.64
CA PHE A 243 17.24 -16.84 -9.89
C PHE A 243 16.86 -15.38 -10.15
N SER A 244 17.88 -14.57 -10.39
CA SER A 244 17.77 -13.17 -10.79
C SER A 244 18.00 -12.95 -12.31
N GLY A 245 18.16 -14.04 -13.08
CA GLY A 245 18.41 -14.05 -14.52
C GLY A 245 18.91 -15.42 -14.99
N VAL A 246 19.52 -15.48 -16.18
CA VAL A 246 19.98 -16.71 -16.79
C VAL A 246 21.15 -17.35 -16.04
N ASN A 247 21.99 -16.54 -15.38
CA ASN A 247 23.12 -17.05 -14.62
C ASN A 247 22.62 -17.51 -13.23
N PRO A 248 22.95 -18.74 -12.80
CA PRO A 248 22.60 -19.22 -11.46
C PRO A 248 23.15 -18.40 -10.29
N GLY A 249 24.20 -17.62 -10.52
CA GLY A 249 24.80 -16.72 -9.53
C GLY A 249 24.39 -15.26 -9.77
N TYR A 250 25.38 -14.41 -10.04
CA TYR A 250 25.19 -12.96 -10.21
C TYR A 250 24.62 -12.58 -11.57
N ASN A 251 23.58 -11.75 -11.57
CA ASN A 251 22.99 -11.14 -12.76
C ASN A 251 22.89 -9.62 -12.59
N PRO A 252 23.69 -8.82 -13.34
CA PRO A 252 23.75 -7.36 -13.15
C PRO A 252 22.49 -6.61 -13.57
N GLY A 253 21.60 -7.25 -14.30
CA GLY A 253 20.33 -6.65 -14.76
C GLY A 253 19.24 -6.56 -13.70
N ASP A 254 19.39 -7.28 -12.59
CA ASP A 254 18.42 -7.27 -11.47
C ASP A 254 18.91 -6.32 -10.36
N PRO A 255 18.34 -5.11 -10.24
CA PRO A 255 18.79 -4.13 -9.26
C PRO A 255 18.16 -4.38 -7.87
N SER A 256 18.85 -3.90 -6.82
CA SER A 256 18.22 -3.75 -5.50
C SER A 256 17.01 -2.83 -5.57
N VAL A 257 15.95 -3.17 -4.86
CA VAL A 257 14.69 -2.42 -4.81
C VAL A 257 14.63 -1.59 -3.53
N SER A 258 14.11 -0.34 -3.64
CA SER A 258 13.96 0.58 -2.50
C SER A 258 12.56 1.19 -2.38
N HIS A 259 11.58 0.69 -3.12
CA HIS A 259 10.20 1.22 -3.09
C HIS A 259 9.48 0.80 -1.81
N ARG A 260 8.74 1.73 -1.17
CA ARG A 260 7.91 1.38 -0.01
C ARG A 260 6.81 0.38 -0.37
N TYR A 261 6.17 0.57 -1.52
CA TYR A 261 5.25 -0.39 -2.12
C TYR A 261 5.83 -0.83 -3.46
N LEU A 262 6.06 -2.11 -3.59
CA LEU A 262 6.71 -2.74 -4.72
C LEU A 262 5.71 -3.59 -5.49
N THR A 263 5.56 -3.37 -6.79
CA THR A 263 4.98 -4.38 -7.69
C THR A 263 6.11 -5.28 -8.18
N ALA A 264 6.01 -6.56 -7.88
CA ALA A 264 6.92 -7.61 -8.36
C ALA A 264 6.17 -8.53 -9.33
N VAL A 265 6.81 -8.93 -10.42
CA VAL A 265 6.25 -9.78 -11.47
C VAL A 265 7.26 -10.85 -11.85
N VAL A 266 6.80 -12.10 -11.89
CA VAL A 266 7.48 -13.23 -12.51
C VAL A 266 6.52 -13.89 -13.48
N LYS A 267 7.00 -14.29 -14.64
CA LYS A 267 6.24 -15.06 -15.63
C LYS A 267 7.13 -16.03 -16.37
N GLY A 268 6.59 -17.19 -16.69
CA GLY A 268 7.32 -18.25 -17.37
C GLY A 268 6.49 -18.98 -18.40
N GLU A 269 7.18 -19.47 -19.43
CA GLU A 269 6.68 -20.36 -20.47
C GLU A 269 7.81 -21.31 -20.91
N PRO A 270 7.55 -22.31 -21.77
CA PRO A 270 8.59 -23.24 -22.21
C PRO A 270 9.84 -22.51 -22.71
N ASN A 271 10.98 -22.82 -22.09
CA ASN A 271 12.31 -22.26 -22.40
C ASN A 271 12.44 -20.73 -22.29
N HIS A 272 11.51 -20.04 -21.62
CA HIS A 272 11.54 -18.59 -21.50
C HIS A 272 10.92 -18.12 -20.17
N TRP A 273 11.44 -17.04 -19.60
CA TRP A 273 10.88 -16.41 -18.38
C TRP A 273 11.32 -14.96 -18.23
N ALA A 274 10.62 -14.21 -17.39
CA ALA A 274 10.93 -12.83 -17.17
C ALA A 274 10.67 -12.40 -15.72
N ILE A 275 11.48 -11.42 -15.26
CA ILE A 275 11.30 -10.67 -14.02
C ILE A 275 11.02 -9.22 -14.40
N ARG A 276 9.97 -8.64 -13.84
CA ARG A 276 9.69 -7.21 -13.95
C ARG A 276 9.31 -6.65 -12.59
N ALA A 277 9.65 -5.40 -12.31
CA ALA A 277 9.23 -4.75 -11.09
C ALA A 277 9.08 -3.24 -11.27
N GLY A 278 8.37 -2.60 -10.32
CA GLY A 278 8.16 -1.16 -10.32
C GLY A 278 7.60 -0.65 -9.00
N ASN A 279 7.56 0.67 -8.88
CA ASN A 279 6.95 1.32 -7.73
C ASN A 279 5.41 1.22 -7.84
N ALA A 280 4.76 0.57 -6.89
CA ALA A 280 3.30 0.45 -6.85
C ALA A 280 2.57 1.79 -6.60
N GLN A 281 3.31 2.87 -6.30
CA GLN A 281 2.76 4.20 -6.06
C GLN A 281 2.90 5.14 -7.27
N SER A 282 3.79 4.83 -8.23
CA SER A 282 4.03 5.70 -9.39
C SER A 282 4.84 5.00 -10.49
N GLY A 283 4.67 5.44 -11.72
CA GLY A 283 5.48 4.97 -12.85
C GLY A 283 5.07 3.61 -13.40
N GLY A 284 5.91 3.06 -14.25
CA GLY A 284 5.71 1.78 -14.94
C GLY A 284 6.57 0.66 -14.36
N LEU A 285 6.46 -0.52 -14.99
CA LEU A 285 7.34 -1.66 -14.72
C LEU A 285 8.64 -1.55 -15.54
N SER A 286 9.76 -1.80 -14.88
CA SER A 286 11.05 -2.08 -15.52
C SER A 286 11.22 -3.58 -15.70
N THR A 287 11.87 -3.99 -16.79
CA THR A 287 12.26 -5.40 -17.01
C THR A 287 13.66 -5.60 -16.45
N TYR A 288 13.80 -6.52 -15.51
CA TYR A 288 15.08 -6.86 -14.89
C TYR A 288 15.71 -8.06 -15.58
N TYR A 289 14.88 -8.98 -16.03
CA TYR A 289 15.28 -10.11 -16.87
C TYR A 289 14.16 -10.45 -17.86
N ASP A 290 14.53 -10.88 -19.07
CA ASP A 290 13.63 -11.40 -20.09
C ASP A 290 14.46 -12.27 -21.06
N GLY A 291 14.31 -13.60 -20.99
CA GLY A 291 15.16 -14.51 -21.74
C GLY A 291 15.01 -16.00 -21.39
N PRO A 292 15.98 -16.84 -21.81
CA PRO A 292 15.93 -18.27 -21.57
C PRO A 292 15.85 -18.65 -20.09
N ARG A 293 15.34 -19.86 -19.78
CA ARG A 293 15.39 -20.46 -18.45
C ARG A 293 16.83 -20.50 -17.93
N PRO A 294 17.04 -20.54 -16.60
CA PRO A 294 18.39 -20.53 -16.02
C PRO A 294 19.33 -21.57 -16.63
N ASN A 295 20.58 -21.19 -16.84
CA ASN A 295 21.63 -22.09 -17.34
C ASN A 295 22.11 -23.04 -16.23
N ALA A 296 21.19 -23.89 -15.75
CA ALA A 296 21.43 -24.90 -14.75
C ALA A 296 20.56 -26.13 -15.03
N PRO A 297 20.97 -27.35 -14.63
CA PRO A 297 20.21 -28.57 -14.86
C PRO A 297 18.85 -28.55 -14.13
N GLY A 298 17.80 -29.00 -14.81
CA GLY A 298 16.48 -29.27 -14.20
C GLY A 298 15.45 -28.15 -14.29
N TYR A 299 15.82 -26.98 -14.86
CA TYR A 299 14.92 -25.82 -14.98
C TYR A 299 14.36 -25.62 -16.40
N ASN A 300 14.67 -26.52 -17.33
CA ASN A 300 14.12 -26.54 -18.67
C ASN A 300 14.03 -28.00 -19.18
N PRO A 301 12.82 -28.58 -19.39
CA PRO A 301 11.50 -28.00 -19.06
C PRO A 301 11.26 -27.90 -17.55
N MET A 302 10.39 -26.99 -17.14
CA MET A 302 9.91 -26.88 -15.75
C MET A 302 9.00 -28.06 -15.40
N LYS A 303 8.85 -28.35 -14.10
CA LYS A 303 8.05 -29.46 -13.56
C LYS A 303 7.08 -29.00 -12.48
N LYS A 304 6.58 -27.77 -12.60
CA LYS A 304 5.67 -27.13 -11.63
C LYS A 304 4.55 -28.05 -11.17
N GLU A 305 4.21 -28.04 -9.89
CA GLU A 305 3.21 -28.95 -9.34
C GLU A 305 1.85 -28.31 -9.09
N GLY A 306 1.79 -26.98 -8.94
CA GLY A 306 0.55 -26.23 -8.92
C GLY A 306 -0.06 -26.00 -7.55
N ALA A 307 0.66 -26.15 -6.43
CA ALA A 307 0.26 -25.55 -5.16
C ALA A 307 0.45 -24.04 -5.21
N ILE A 308 -0.13 -23.32 -4.24
CA ILE A 308 0.09 -21.87 -4.06
C ILE A 308 0.64 -21.63 -2.67
N ILE A 309 1.66 -20.78 -2.58
CA ILE A 309 2.29 -20.39 -1.32
C ILE A 309 2.29 -18.87 -1.14
N LEU A 310 2.36 -18.44 0.13
CA LEU A 310 2.62 -17.06 0.52
C LEU A 310 3.45 -17.02 1.79
N GLY A 311 4.62 -16.38 1.70
CA GLY A 311 5.49 -16.11 2.83
C GLY A 311 6.39 -17.26 3.27
N ILE A 312 6.43 -18.34 2.50
CA ILE A 312 7.24 -19.54 2.70
C ILE A 312 7.74 -20.05 1.35
N GLY A 313 8.79 -20.86 1.35
CA GLY A 313 9.27 -21.60 0.17
C GLY A 313 8.42 -22.83 -0.16
N GLY A 314 8.72 -23.47 -1.29
CA GLY A 314 8.02 -24.65 -1.78
C GLY A 314 8.06 -25.83 -0.84
N ASP A 315 9.21 -26.08 -0.26
CA ASP A 315 9.47 -27.11 0.75
C ASP A 315 9.03 -26.72 2.18
N ASN A 316 8.35 -25.61 2.33
CA ASN A 316 7.92 -24.98 3.60
C ASN A 316 9.07 -24.30 4.38
N SER A 317 10.18 -23.91 3.72
CA SER A 317 11.18 -23.06 4.36
C SER A 317 10.56 -21.73 4.77
N ASN A 318 10.59 -21.43 6.09
CA ASN A 318 9.78 -20.38 6.72
C ASN A 318 10.59 -19.36 7.54
N GLY A 319 11.88 -19.19 7.18
CA GLY A 319 12.80 -18.29 7.90
C GLY A 319 12.72 -16.81 7.47
N SER A 320 11.87 -16.46 6.50
CA SER A 320 11.85 -15.12 5.92
C SER A 320 10.85 -14.15 6.55
N ALA A 321 11.01 -12.87 6.21
CA ALA A 321 10.11 -11.79 6.58
C ALA A 321 9.71 -10.99 5.34
N GLY A 322 8.45 -10.53 5.33
CA GLY A 322 7.91 -9.69 4.26
C GLY A 322 6.49 -9.24 4.56
N THR A 323 5.93 -8.39 3.71
CA THR A 323 4.51 -8.01 3.82
C THR A 323 3.87 -8.04 2.44
N PHE A 324 2.76 -8.75 2.34
CA PHE A 324 1.95 -8.91 1.14
C PHE A 324 0.66 -8.08 1.26
N TYR A 325 0.24 -7.45 0.16
CA TYR A 325 -1.01 -6.68 0.09
C TYR A 325 -2.00 -7.28 -0.90
N GLU A 326 -1.55 -7.63 -2.10
CA GLU A 326 -2.32 -8.29 -3.15
C GLU A 326 -1.41 -9.05 -4.10
N GLY A 327 -1.96 -10.06 -4.78
CA GLY A 327 -1.27 -10.80 -5.82
C GLY A 327 -2.22 -11.69 -6.61
N VAL A 328 -1.81 -12.04 -7.83
CA VAL A 328 -2.55 -12.94 -8.72
C VAL A 328 -1.63 -13.94 -9.37
N MET A 329 -2.23 -15.02 -9.85
CA MET A 329 -1.62 -15.95 -10.80
C MET A 329 -2.53 -16.08 -12.02
N THR A 330 -1.96 -16.19 -13.23
CA THR A 330 -2.69 -16.22 -14.50
C THR A 330 -2.52 -17.54 -15.22
N ALA A 331 -3.53 -17.91 -16.01
CA ALA A 331 -3.35 -18.93 -17.03
C ALA A 331 -2.67 -18.29 -18.25
N GLY A 332 -1.49 -18.82 -18.62
CA GLY A 332 -0.71 -18.31 -19.76
C GLY A 332 0.26 -17.19 -19.38
N TYR A 333 1.16 -16.87 -20.30
CA TYR A 333 2.23 -15.88 -20.20
C TYR A 333 1.70 -14.49 -20.61
N PRO A 334 1.50 -13.53 -19.67
CA PRO A 334 0.95 -12.23 -20.01
C PRO A 334 1.90 -11.40 -20.88
N SER A 335 1.32 -10.63 -21.83
CA SER A 335 2.12 -9.68 -22.58
C SER A 335 2.61 -8.53 -21.69
N ASN A 336 3.76 -7.93 -22.04
CA ASN A 336 4.27 -6.74 -21.36
C ASN A 336 3.27 -5.56 -21.39
N ALA A 337 2.44 -5.47 -22.44
CA ALA A 337 1.38 -4.45 -22.54
C ALA A 337 0.28 -4.68 -21.50
N THR A 338 -0.15 -5.94 -21.31
CA THR A 338 -1.13 -6.31 -20.28
C THR A 338 -0.60 -5.98 -18.88
N GLU A 339 0.64 -6.38 -18.58
CA GLU A 339 1.27 -6.10 -17.28
C GLU A 339 1.45 -4.60 -17.02
N ASN A 340 1.77 -3.80 -18.05
CA ASN A 340 1.85 -2.34 -17.91
C ASN A 340 0.47 -1.73 -17.61
N ALA A 341 -0.61 -2.27 -18.17
CA ALA A 341 -1.97 -1.83 -17.85
C ALA A 341 -2.37 -2.24 -16.41
N VAL A 342 -1.96 -3.43 -15.94
CA VAL A 342 -2.13 -3.87 -14.55
C VAL A 342 -1.33 -2.98 -13.60
N GLN A 343 -0.08 -2.63 -13.92
CA GLN A 343 0.71 -1.69 -13.13
C GLN A 343 0.03 -0.32 -13.03
N ALA A 344 -0.53 0.20 -14.11
CA ALA A 344 -1.28 1.45 -14.08
C ALA A 344 -2.52 1.36 -13.16
N ASN A 345 -3.21 0.21 -13.13
CA ASN A 345 -4.32 -0.05 -12.19
C ASN A 345 -3.83 -0.12 -10.73
N ILE A 346 -2.68 -0.77 -10.45
CA ILE A 346 -2.07 -0.83 -9.12
C ILE A 346 -1.68 0.59 -8.65
N VAL A 347 -1.06 1.39 -9.50
CA VAL A 347 -0.73 2.81 -9.18
C VAL A 347 -2.00 3.60 -8.91
N ALA A 348 -3.06 3.42 -9.71
CA ALA A 348 -4.35 4.09 -9.52
C ALA A 348 -5.07 3.66 -8.23
N ALA A 349 -4.75 2.49 -7.67
CA ALA A 349 -5.26 2.05 -6.38
C ALA A 349 -4.75 2.91 -5.20
N GLY A 350 -3.65 3.67 -5.39
CA GLY A 350 -3.20 4.70 -4.47
C GLY A 350 -2.75 4.16 -3.11
N TYR A 351 -1.82 3.20 -3.11
CA TYR A 351 -1.20 2.70 -1.88
C TYR A 351 -0.44 3.81 -1.17
N THR A 352 -0.74 4.00 0.13
CA THR A 352 -0.01 4.92 1.01
C THR A 352 0.12 4.33 2.41
N THR A 353 1.07 4.81 3.20
CA THR A 353 1.19 4.38 4.61
C THR A 353 0.07 4.96 5.47
N THR A 354 -0.34 4.24 6.51
CA THR A 354 -1.27 4.76 7.53
C THR A 354 -0.59 5.85 8.37
N GLY A 355 -0.33 6.97 7.80
CA GLY A 355 0.43 8.08 8.40
C GLY A 355 1.01 8.99 7.33
N GLY A 356 0.68 8.72 6.06
CA GLY A 356 1.12 9.48 4.89
C GLY A 356 0.05 9.54 3.81
N GLY A 357 -1.22 9.76 4.17
CA GLY A 357 -2.24 10.14 3.20
C GLY A 357 -1.95 11.55 2.70
N ALA A 358 -2.10 11.79 1.38
CA ALA A 358 -2.16 13.13 0.80
C ALA A 358 -3.35 13.96 1.36
N ASP A 359 -4.16 13.37 2.24
CA ASP A 359 -5.11 13.99 3.16
C ASP A 359 -4.74 13.54 4.57
N GLY A 360 -3.84 14.27 5.19
CA GLY A 360 -3.43 14.08 6.58
C GLY A 360 -4.59 14.25 7.56
N THR A 361 -5.50 13.29 7.57
CA THR A 361 -6.49 13.18 8.65
C THR A 361 -5.75 12.66 9.87
N LEU A 362 -5.14 13.58 10.59
CA LEU A 362 -4.51 13.33 11.88
C LEU A 362 -5.62 12.98 12.87
N THR A 363 -5.81 11.70 13.13
CA THR A 363 -6.88 11.24 14.03
C THR A 363 -6.51 11.54 15.48
N PRO A 364 -7.32 12.27 16.23
CA PRO A 364 -7.08 12.49 17.65
C PRO A 364 -6.90 11.17 18.42
N GLY A 365 -5.85 11.14 19.27
CA GLY A 365 -5.43 9.94 20.01
C GLY A 365 -4.33 9.12 19.33
N ALA A 366 -4.09 9.29 18.02
CA ALA A 366 -2.99 8.62 17.33
C ALA A 366 -1.62 9.21 17.74
N SER A 367 -0.62 8.35 17.84
CA SER A 367 0.79 8.77 17.98
C SER A 367 1.44 8.82 16.60
N VAL A 368 2.17 9.90 16.31
CA VAL A 368 2.80 10.17 15.01
C VAL A 368 4.22 10.68 15.16
N SER A 369 5.00 10.62 14.09
CA SER A 369 6.22 11.38 13.89
C SER A 369 6.08 12.30 12.66
N LEU A 370 6.79 13.42 12.66
CA LEU A 370 6.80 14.40 11.57
C LEU A 370 8.21 14.46 10.97
N ARG A 371 8.36 13.92 9.74
CA ARG A 371 9.65 13.86 9.04
C ARG A 371 9.73 14.94 7.96
N ALA A 372 10.88 15.60 7.86
CA ALA A 372 11.14 16.57 6.80
C ALA A 372 11.08 15.92 5.42
N THR A 373 10.49 16.62 4.43
CA THR A 373 10.43 16.15 3.03
C THR A 373 11.50 16.79 2.14
N THR A 374 12.19 17.83 2.62
CA THR A 374 13.29 18.48 1.91
C THR A 374 14.40 17.47 1.62
N ALA A 375 14.89 17.45 0.39
CA ALA A 375 15.84 16.43 -0.12
C ALA A 375 17.10 16.23 0.74
N CYS A 376 17.65 17.32 1.33
CA CYS A 376 18.80 17.23 2.25
C CYS A 376 18.49 16.47 3.54
N CYS A 377 17.20 16.39 3.93
CA CYS A 377 16.85 16.30 5.35
C CYS A 377 15.83 15.16 5.61
N THR A 378 15.68 14.23 4.69
CA THR A 378 14.70 13.13 4.72
C THR A 378 14.91 12.09 5.83
N THR A 379 16.00 12.18 6.60
CA THR A 379 16.25 11.36 7.79
C THR A 379 15.97 12.14 9.09
N ARG A 380 15.54 13.40 8.98
CA ARG A 380 15.34 14.28 10.13
C ARG A 380 13.86 14.36 10.50
N TYR A 381 13.61 14.33 11.80
CA TYR A 381 12.27 14.36 12.38
C TYR A 381 12.14 15.56 13.33
N LEU A 382 10.94 16.13 13.38
CA LEU A 382 10.54 17.14 14.35
C LEU A 382 10.53 16.49 15.73
N ARG A 383 11.32 17.03 16.63
CA ARG A 383 11.38 16.62 18.05
C ARG A 383 11.57 17.82 18.97
N HIS A 384 11.25 17.68 20.24
CA HIS A 384 11.73 18.63 21.22
C HIS A 384 13.11 18.21 21.77
N GLN A 385 13.93 19.19 22.11
CA GLN A 385 15.20 18.98 22.80
C GLN A 385 15.35 20.12 23.83
N ASN A 386 15.36 19.74 25.09
CA ASN A 386 15.10 20.74 26.17
C ASN A 386 13.84 21.53 25.82
N ASP A 387 13.11 22.15 25.93
CA ASP A 387 11.83 22.75 25.51
C ASP A 387 11.80 23.32 24.09
N GLN A 388 12.94 23.41 23.40
CA GLN A 388 12.99 23.89 22.01
C GLN A 388 12.61 22.80 21.00
N VAL A 389 11.88 23.17 19.97
CA VAL A 389 11.54 22.24 18.87
C VAL A 389 12.54 22.38 17.73
N VAL A 390 13.16 21.25 17.40
CA VAL A 390 14.23 21.12 16.42
C VAL A 390 13.97 19.95 15.47
N THR A 391 14.78 19.81 14.43
CA THR A 391 14.86 18.58 13.65
C THR A 391 16.16 17.84 13.94
N SER A 392 16.08 16.54 14.17
CA SER A 392 17.23 15.66 14.37
C SER A 392 17.10 14.39 13.54
N VAL A 393 18.24 13.77 13.22
CA VAL A 393 18.25 12.42 12.62
C VAL A 393 17.75 11.44 13.67
N ILE A 394 16.64 10.74 13.37
CA ILE A 394 16.06 9.69 14.22
C ILE A 394 16.02 8.39 13.43
N GLY A 395 16.46 7.31 14.07
CA GLY A 395 16.47 5.96 13.50
C GLY A 395 16.39 4.89 14.58
N SER A 396 16.44 3.63 14.18
CA SER A 396 16.38 2.48 15.10
C SER A 396 17.51 2.48 16.14
N GLY A 397 18.68 3.06 15.80
CA GLY A 397 19.81 3.22 16.70
C GLY A 397 19.76 4.45 17.62
N SER A 398 18.76 5.31 17.50
CA SER A 398 18.60 6.47 18.39
C SER A 398 18.20 6.05 19.80
N SER A 399 18.56 6.85 20.80
CA SER A 399 18.18 6.60 22.20
C SER A 399 16.66 6.53 22.37
N SER A 400 16.18 5.84 23.39
CA SER A 400 14.74 5.80 23.71
C SER A 400 14.19 7.19 23.98
N LEU A 401 14.99 8.07 24.60
CA LEU A 401 14.64 9.47 24.84
C LEU A 401 14.43 10.21 23.52
N ASP A 402 15.41 10.17 22.60
CA ASP A 402 15.30 10.84 21.30
C ASP A 402 14.09 10.38 20.49
N ARG A 403 13.78 9.08 20.55
CA ARG A 403 12.60 8.51 19.90
C ARG A 403 11.30 8.98 20.52
N SER A 404 11.24 9.06 21.86
CA SER A 404 10.08 9.58 22.57
C SER A 404 9.87 11.07 22.29
N ASP A 405 10.95 11.88 22.28
CA ASP A 405 10.92 13.31 21.95
C ASP A 405 10.45 13.59 20.51
N ALA A 406 10.63 12.64 19.57
CA ALA A 406 10.19 12.72 18.19
C ALA A 406 8.80 12.09 17.95
N THR A 407 8.12 11.66 19.02
CA THR A 407 6.78 11.07 18.97
C THR A 407 5.78 12.05 19.58
N TRP A 408 4.72 12.32 18.81
CA TRP A 408 3.69 13.28 19.18
C TRP A 408 2.32 12.59 19.18
N ILE A 409 1.49 12.90 20.18
CA ILE A 409 0.10 12.43 20.23
C ILE A 409 -0.77 13.51 19.58
N VAL A 410 -1.50 13.13 18.55
CA VAL A 410 -2.47 14.01 17.91
C VAL A 410 -3.65 14.24 18.86
N ARG A 411 -4.03 15.49 19.07
CA ARG A 411 -5.23 15.89 19.80
C ARG A 411 -6.13 16.72 18.90
N SER A 412 -7.42 16.75 19.19
CA SER A 412 -8.29 17.79 18.60
C SER A 412 -7.69 19.16 18.89
N GLY A 413 -7.76 20.07 17.94
CA GLY A 413 -7.20 21.42 18.13
C GLY A 413 -7.69 22.07 19.41
N LEU A 414 -6.81 22.51 20.28
CA LEU A 414 -7.16 23.13 21.57
C LEU A 414 -8.02 24.40 21.38
N ALA A 415 -7.86 25.10 20.23
CA ALA A 415 -8.72 26.22 19.84
C ALA A 415 -10.04 25.78 19.17
N GLY A 416 -10.30 24.48 19.07
CA GLY A 416 -11.50 23.93 18.40
C GLY A 416 -11.37 23.80 16.90
N GLY A 417 -12.51 23.53 16.22
CA GLY A 417 -12.56 23.32 14.77
C GLY A 417 -12.03 21.97 14.31
N SER A 418 -11.67 21.89 13.02
CA SER A 418 -11.14 20.67 12.37
C SER A 418 -9.60 20.59 12.40
N CYS A 419 -8.92 21.51 13.12
CA CYS A 419 -7.48 21.56 13.25
C CYS A 419 -7.00 20.62 14.37
N VAL A 420 -5.69 20.44 14.51
CA VAL A 420 -5.08 19.52 15.47
C VAL A 420 -4.09 20.24 16.38
N SER A 421 -3.82 19.64 17.52
CA SER A 421 -2.71 19.98 18.42
C SER A 421 -1.82 18.75 18.59
N PHE A 422 -0.54 18.95 18.88
CA PHE A 422 0.44 17.88 19.06
C PHE A 422 0.91 17.87 20.51
N GLU A 423 0.51 16.87 21.27
CA GLU A 423 0.95 16.65 22.64
C GLU A 423 2.23 15.79 22.65
N SER A 424 3.17 16.14 23.50
CA SER A 424 4.41 15.37 23.67
C SER A 424 4.14 13.97 24.24
N ARG A 425 4.75 12.94 23.64
CA ARG A 425 4.59 11.54 24.07
C ARG A 425 5.11 11.30 25.50
N ASN A 426 6.23 11.89 25.85
CA ASN A 426 6.93 11.69 27.12
C ASN A 426 6.72 12.81 28.16
N TYR A 427 5.98 13.86 27.79
CA TYR A 427 5.57 14.93 28.71
C TYR A 427 4.07 15.21 28.53
N PRO A 428 3.19 14.39 29.14
CA PRO A 428 1.75 14.57 29.05
C PRO A 428 1.31 15.96 29.55
N GLY A 429 0.43 16.60 28.77
CA GLY A 429 -0.02 17.97 29.02
C GLY A 429 0.89 19.06 28.43
N ASP A 430 2.03 18.68 27.84
CA ASP A 430 2.89 19.60 27.11
C ASP A 430 2.62 19.48 25.61
N TYR A 431 2.47 20.61 24.94
CA TYR A 431 2.13 20.68 23.53
C TYR A 431 3.19 21.38 22.69
N LEU A 432 3.22 21.05 21.41
CA LEU A 432 3.86 21.86 20.38
C LEU A 432 3.16 23.22 20.33
N ARG A 433 3.87 24.29 20.65
CA ARG A 433 3.35 25.65 20.70
C ARG A 433 4.33 26.64 20.07
N HIS A 434 3.82 27.60 19.28
CA HIS A 434 4.65 28.70 18.83
C HIS A 434 4.65 29.86 19.84
N ARG A 435 5.78 30.54 19.95
CA ARG A 435 5.94 31.81 20.67
C ARG A 435 6.96 32.67 19.92
N ASN A 436 6.60 33.89 19.55
CA ASN A 436 7.44 34.75 18.72
C ASN A 436 7.92 34.05 17.43
N TYR A 437 7.02 33.30 16.77
CA TYR A 437 7.24 32.50 15.56
C TYR A 437 8.22 31.33 15.70
N GLN A 438 8.78 31.02 16.86
CA GLN A 438 9.57 29.82 17.09
C GLN A 438 8.74 28.77 17.83
N LEU A 439 8.99 27.47 17.55
CA LEU A 439 8.28 26.37 18.17
C LEU A 439 8.97 25.87 19.45
N TYR A 440 8.15 25.57 20.44
CA TYR A 440 8.55 25.05 21.74
C TYR A 440 7.62 23.92 22.19
N ARG A 441 8.08 23.05 23.08
CA ARG A 441 7.27 22.19 23.91
C ARG A 441 6.92 22.95 25.18
N GLN A 442 5.66 23.18 25.45
CA GLN A 442 5.21 23.92 26.63
C GLN A 442 3.96 23.29 27.24
N HIS A 443 3.86 23.38 28.57
CA HIS A 443 2.69 22.93 29.32
C HIS A 443 1.47 23.80 29.03
N ASP A 444 0.30 23.15 28.84
CA ASP A 444 -0.95 23.87 28.62
C ASP A 444 -1.35 24.65 29.90
N ASP A 445 -1.40 25.96 29.79
CA ASP A 445 -1.79 26.85 30.87
C ASP A 445 -3.31 27.12 30.93
N GLY A 446 -4.07 26.50 30.07
CA GLY A 446 -5.54 26.63 29.95
C GLY A 446 -5.99 27.95 29.34
N SER A 447 -5.08 28.80 28.84
CA SER A 447 -5.44 30.09 28.26
C SER A 447 -5.88 29.96 26.82
N ALA A 448 -6.79 30.83 26.37
CA ALA A 448 -7.21 30.90 24.95
C ALA A 448 -6.03 31.25 24.03
N LEU A 449 -5.04 31.99 24.52
CA LEU A 449 -3.82 32.29 23.77
C LEU A 449 -2.99 31.04 23.57
N PHE A 450 -2.79 30.23 24.62
CA PHE A 450 -2.09 28.95 24.51
C PHE A 450 -2.79 28.05 23.49
N ALA A 451 -4.11 27.88 23.62
CA ALA A 451 -4.91 27.07 22.74
C ALA A 451 -4.74 27.50 21.27
N ALA A 452 -4.77 28.81 20.98
CA ALA A 452 -4.57 29.34 19.64
C ALA A 452 -3.15 29.07 19.09
N ASP A 453 -2.12 29.27 19.93
CA ASP A 453 -0.71 29.11 19.58
C ASP A 453 -0.31 27.62 19.40
N ALA A 454 -1.06 26.69 20.00
CA ALA A 454 -0.79 25.25 19.97
C ALA A 454 -1.71 24.49 19.00
N THR A 455 -2.52 25.20 18.20
CA THR A 455 -3.43 24.61 17.22
C THR A 455 -2.94 24.84 15.80
N PHE A 456 -2.90 23.76 15.01
CA PHE A 456 -2.39 23.75 13.64
C PHE A 456 -3.39 23.11 12.69
N CYS A 457 -3.62 23.75 11.54
CA CYS A 457 -4.58 23.29 10.52
C CYS A 457 -3.82 22.57 9.41
N PRO A 458 -3.99 21.24 9.26
CA PRO A 458 -3.34 20.48 8.22
C PRO A 458 -3.87 20.84 6.85
N GLN A 459 -2.97 20.92 5.87
CA GLN A 459 -3.26 21.15 4.45
C GLN A 459 -2.37 20.22 3.62
N ALA A 460 -2.74 20.00 2.34
CA ALA A 460 -1.84 19.33 1.40
C ALA A 460 -0.46 20.02 1.40
N GLY A 461 0.59 19.23 1.38
CA GLY A 461 1.97 19.72 1.44
C GLY A 461 2.26 20.72 0.31
N LYS A 462 2.84 21.85 0.64
CA LYS A 462 3.12 22.94 -0.32
C LYS A 462 4.12 22.55 -1.42
N SER A 463 4.90 21.50 -1.18
CA SER A 463 5.78 20.88 -2.21
C SER A 463 5.06 19.86 -3.11
N GLY A 464 3.77 19.63 -2.91
CA GLY A 464 3.03 18.53 -3.53
C GLY A 464 3.24 17.18 -2.84
N GLN A 465 3.98 17.12 -1.72
CA GLN A 465 4.22 15.93 -0.91
C GLN A 465 3.94 16.21 0.57
N GLY A 466 3.41 15.19 1.27
CA GLY A 466 3.16 15.26 2.72
C GLY A 466 2.09 16.27 3.12
N THR A 467 2.21 16.80 4.33
CA THR A 467 1.25 17.72 4.97
C THR A 467 1.96 19.00 5.41
N SER A 468 1.37 20.14 5.12
CA SER A 468 1.79 21.43 5.68
C SER A 468 0.82 21.85 6.80
N PHE A 469 1.34 22.41 7.88
CA PHE A 469 0.58 22.77 9.07
C PHE A 469 0.54 24.29 9.22
N ALA A 470 -0.60 24.91 8.91
CA ALA A 470 -0.80 26.32 9.15
C ALA A 470 -1.16 26.57 10.62
N ALA A 471 -0.63 27.61 11.25
CA ALA A 471 -1.07 27.99 12.61
C ALA A 471 -2.51 28.52 12.58
N ALA A 472 -3.34 28.14 13.55
CA ALA A 472 -4.75 28.55 13.58
C ALA A 472 -4.93 30.08 13.69
N ASN A 473 -4.05 30.74 14.44
CA ASN A 473 -4.05 32.19 14.62
C ASN A 473 -3.16 32.97 13.63
N PHE A 474 -2.36 32.27 12.79
CA PHE A 474 -1.58 32.84 11.70
C PHE A 474 -1.71 31.94 10.46
N PRO A 475 -2.84 31.96 9.73
CA PRO A 475 -3.16 31.00 8.68
C PRO A 475 -2.27 31.09 7.42
N ASP A 476 -1.49 32.15 7.29
CA ASP A 476 -0.48 32.38 6.26
C ASP A 476 0.91 31.87 6.64
N ARG A 477 1.08 31.40 7.89
CA ARG A 477 2.35 30.87 8.41
C ARG A 477 2.26 29.39 8.71
N PHE A 478 3.32 28.66 8.35
CA PHE A 478 3.38 27.20 8.40
C PHE A 478 4.56 26.73 9.25
N LEU A 479 4.44 25.55 9.86
CA LEU A 479 5.55 24.85 10.50
C LEU A 479 6.67 24.65 9.48
N ARG A 480 7.81 25.31 9.66
CA ARG A 480 8.99 25.23 8.78
C ARG A 480 10.22 24.81 9.58
N HIS A 481 10.99 23.84 9.10
CA HIS A 481 12.35 23.67 9.57
C HIS A 481 13.29 24.63 8.82
N TYR A 482 14.11 25.30 9.55
CA TYR A 482 15.12 26.21 9.05
C TYR A 482 16.33 26.15 9.99
N ASP A 483 17.52 25.83 9.46
CA ASP A 483 18.76 25.65 10.24
C ASP A 483 18.56 24.75 11.48
N ASN A 484 17.93 23.59 11.26
CA ASN A 484 17.55 22.58 12.26
C ASN A 484 16.58 23.04 13.36
N THR A 485 16.16 24.27 13.41
CA THR A 485 15.12 24.79 14.33
C THR A 485 13.78 24.85 13.60
N VAL A 486 12.67 24.78 14.33
CA VAL A 486 11.33 24.84 13.75
C VAL A 486 10.68 26.19 14.07
N TYR A 487 10.14 26.83 13.03
CA TYR A 487 9.52 28.16 13.08
C TYR A 487 8.12 28.14 12.45
N LEU A 488 7.33 29.19 12.71
CA LEU A 488 6.20 29.56 11.88
C LEU A 488 6.65 30.53 10.79
N ALA A 489 6.70 30.08 9.56
CA ALA A 489 7.24 30.84 8.43
C ALA A 489 6.17 31.17 7.38
N SER A 490 6.14 32.39 6.88
CA SER A 490 5.46 32.77 5.65
C SER A 490 6.40 32.62 4.46
N ASN A 491 5.86 32.62 3.23
CA ASN A 491 6.67 32.57 2.03
C ASN A 491 7.14 33.97 1.60
N GLY A 492 8.42 34.25 1.77
CA GLY A 492 8.99 35.56 1.38
C GLY A 492 8.70 36.70 2.38
N GLY A 493 8.50 36.40 3.68
CA GLY A 493 8.36 37.39 4.74
C GLY A 493 9.69 38.02 5.16
N SER A 494 9.68 38.77 6.27
CA SER A 494 10.81 39.64 6.69
C SER A 494 11.89 38.91 7.48
N HIS A 495 11.63 37.70 7.99
CA HIS A 495 12.59 36.95 8.79
C HIS A 495 13.47 36.06 7.93
N ALA A 496 14.67 35.71 8.38
CA ALA A 496 15.55 34.79 7.67
C ALA A 496 14.86 33.44 7.38
N PHE A 497 14.08 32.93 8.34
CA PHE A 497 13.28 31.70 8.17
C PHE A 497 12.02 31.88 7.31
N ASP A 498 11.73 33.07 6.79
CA ASP A 498 10.67 33.34 5.79
C ASP A 498 11.20 33.31 4.35
N ASN A 499 12.50 33.04 4.14
CA ASN A 499 13.10 32.98 2.82
C ASN A 499 12.36 32.02 1.89
N ALA A 500 12.05 32.45 0.66
CA ALA A 500 11.31 31.68 -0.33
C ALA A 500 12.09 30.46 -0.86
N ALA A 501 13.43 30.45 -0.78
CA ALA A 501 14.24 29.32 -1.18
C ALA A 501 13.88 28.08 -0.35
N SER A 502 13.62 26.95 -1.03
CA SER A 502 13.18 25.67 -0.44
C SER A 502 11.92 25.74 0.44
N TRP A 503 11.26 26.91 0.59
CA TRP A 503 10.15 27.10 1.53
C TRP A 503 9.07 26.01 1.38
N ALA A 504 8.63 25.70 0.15
CA ALA A 504 7.57 24.71 -0.07
C ALA A 504 7.96 23.31 0.45
N ALA A 505 9.22 22.91 0.28
CA ALA A 505 9.73 21.63 0.78
C ALA A 505 9.89 21.66 2.31
N ASP A 506 10.41 22.77 2.87
CA ASP A 506 10.71 22.89 4.29
C ASP A 506 9.45 23.01 5.16
N VAL A 507 8.30 23.42 4.61
CA VAL A 507 7.01 23.46 5.31
C VAL A 507 6.17 22.21 5.06
N SER A 508 6.66 21.25 4.28
CA SER A 508 5.99 19.99 4.00
C SER A 508 6.59 18.86 4.84
N TRP A 509 5.74 18.13 5.55
CA TRP A 509 6.14 17.09 6.50
C TRP A 509 5.51 15.77 6.11
N ALA A 510 6.29 14.70 6.10
CA ALA A 510 5.75 13.36 6.03
C ALA A 510 5.30 12.94 7.43
N VAL A 511 3.99 12.79 7.62
CA VAL A 511 3.42 12.23 8.85
C VAL A 511 3.64 10.72 8.80
N GLY A 512 4.31 10.19 9.80
CA GLY A 512 4.70 8.78 9.86
C GLY A 512 4.35 8.11 11.18
N PRO A 513 4.63 6.80 11.31
CA PRO A 513 4.43 6.07 12.55
C PRO A 513 5.27 6.65 13.68
N PRO A 514 4.85 6.48 14.94
CA PRO A 514 5.61 6.94 16.10
C PRO A 514 6.94 6.19 16.22
N TRP A 515 7.91 6.82 16.85
CA TRP A 515 9.18 6.21 17.22
C TRP A 515 9.15 5.54 18.61
N ALA A 516 8.13 5.86 19.45
CA ALA A 516 7.94 5.31 20.79
C ALA A 516 6.45 5.20 21.20
#